data_d3e233c1ef355a529885bab84d71a770
#
_entry.id   d3e233c1ef355a529885bab84d71a770
#
_cell.length_a   1.000
_cell.length_b   1.000
_cell.length_c   1.000
_cell.angle_alpha   90.00
_cell.angle_beta   90.00
_cell.angle_gamma   90.00
#
_symmetry.space_group_name_H-M   'P 1'
#
loop_
_entity.id
_entity.type
_entity.pdbx_description
1 polymer ?
#
loop_
_entity_poly.entity_id
_entity_poly.type
_entity_poly.pdbx_seq_one_letter_code
_entity_poly.pdbx_strand_id
1 'polypeptide(L)'
;MLKSKNHIGAKVIKILLAVFITISVLLTALGIFLNTGLRRDLEDIKGVNLGSWLVLEQWMTPDVFEDSNGAYDEYSLARRLPADEYAARINEHRSTFITEKDFQDMAEMGVNTVRIPIPYYIFGDRTDEPYIGCIEELDNALDWAEANEIRVIIDMHMVPGSQNGFDNGGISGVCAWAEQPEEVEYVLDVLERLALRYSGREGLLGIEPLNEPIVGDQDWKDMDIHRRYRPVDEELFAMSKPISFEFLEQFYLDAYNRLHPILSEDQWIFFHDAFQMWHWFGFFEGYEGVAWDTHVYLFNVESVGLSGPFWHTAFVWGNTALMRILQKDVPMIVGEWSLVNNYTMRNIRGQSERDEYYSYCADMELDLWERCGAGYIYWSYKLGEGSGRGRNNAWEFIDSVENGWISFK
;
A
#
# COMPACT_ATOMS: atom_id res chain seq x y z
N MET A 1 -41.12 31.86 -45.49
CA MET A 1 -40.73 31.55 -44.11
C MET A 1 -40.21 30.11 -43.88
N LEU A 2 -40.54 29.12 -44.66
CA LEU A 2 -40.11 27.70 -44.49
C LEU A 2 -38.63 27.42 -44.89
N LYS A 3 -38.04 28.16 -45.83
CA LYS A 3 -36.63 27.95 -46.25
C LYS A 3 -35.57 28.41 -45.21
N SER A 4 -35.91 29.34 -44.31
CA SER A 4 -34.96 29.83 -43.27
C SER A 4 -34.77 28.85 -42.11
N LYS A 5 -35.82 28.07 -41.71
CA LYS A 5 -35.74 27.10 -40.62
C LYS A 5 -34.86 25.89 -40.96
N ASN A 6 -34.82 25.45 -42.22
CA ASN A 6 -34.01 24.33 -42.65
C ASN A 6 -32.49 24.66 -42.67
N HIS A 7 -32.13 25.90 -42.90
CA HIS A 7 -30.72 26.32 -42.89
C HIS A 7 -30.11 26.41 -41.47
N ILE A 8 -30.92 26.77 -40.48
CA ILE A 8 -30.51 26.84 -39.08
C ILE A 8 -30.29 25.40 -38.53
N GLY A 9 -31.23 24.50 -38.80
CA GLY A 9 -31.12 23.10 -38.41
C GLY A 9 -29.87 22.41 -39.00
N ALA A 10 -29.60 22.62 -40.28
CA ALA A 10 -28.39 22.07 -40.95
C ALA A 10 -27.07 22.64 -40.38
N LYS A 11 -27.04 23.92 -39.98
CA LYS A 11 -25.84 24.49 -39.31
C LYS A 11 -25.64 23.91 -37.93
N VAL A 12 -26.70 23.75 -37.12
CA VAL A 12 -26.63 23.17 -35.78
C VAL A 12 -26.12 21.72 -35.87
N ILE A 13 -26.67 20.92 -36.79
CA ILE A 13 -26.22 19.52 -37.00
C ILE A 13 -24.72 19.47 -37.36
N LYS A 14 -24.25 20.33 -38.25
CA LYS A 14 -22.83 20.41 -38.62
C LYS A 14 -21.94 20.79 -37.43
N ILE A 15 -22.37 21.72 -36.58
CA ILE A 15 -21.62 22.09 -35.37
C ILE A 15 -21.59 20.93 -34.41
N LEU A 16 -22.70 20.26 -34.13
CA LEU A 16 -22.74 19.10 -33.23
C LEU A 16 -21.87 17.94 -33.77
N LEU A 17 -21.91 17.70 -35.08
CA LEU A 17 -21.06 16.69 -35.70
C LEU A 17 -19.55 17.05 -35.57
N ALA A 18 -19.21 18.32 -35.82
CA ALA A 18 -17.83 18.78 -35.66
C ALA A 18 -17.34 18.66 -34.21
N VAL A 19 -18.18 19.05 -33.23
CA VAL A 19 -17.88 18.87 -31.80
C VAL A 19 -17.70 17.39 -31.47
N PHE A 20 -18.59 16.52 -31.93
CA PHE A 20 -18.48 15.07 -31.69
C PHE A 20 -17.18 14.50 -32.30
N ILE A 21 -16.86 14.84 -33.55
CA ILE A 21 -15.62 14.41 -34.20
C ILE A 21 -14.40 14.91 -33.40
N THR A 22 -14.40 16.18 -33.01
CA THR A 22 -13.29 16.75 -32.22
C THR A 22 -13.10 16.03 -30.90
N ILE A 23 -14.18 15.79 -30.15
CA ILE A 23 -14.14 15.02 -28.91
C ILE A 23 -13.63 13.59 -29.16
N SER A 24 -14.13 12.91 -30.21
CA SER A 24 -13.68 11.57 -30.55
C SER A 24 -12.20 11.52 -30.89
N VAL A 25 -11.68 12.51 -31.65
CA VAL A 25 -10.24 12.60 -31.98
C VAL A 25 -9.42 12.86 -30.72
N LEU A 26 -9.86 13.75 -29.83
CA LEU A 26 -9.16 14.05 -28.58
C LEU A 26 -9.15 12.81 -27.64
N LEU A 27 -10.26 12.10 -27.51
CA LEU A 27 -10.32 10.87 -26.71
C LEU A 27 -9.44 9.77 -27.30
N THR A 28 -9.41 9.63 -28.63
CA THR A 28 -8.52 8.67 -29.30
C THR A 28 -7.05 9.04 -29.07
N ALA A 29 -6.69 10.31 -29.23
CA ALA A 29 -5.34 10.78 -28.98
C ALA A 29 -4.90 10.58 -27.51
N LEU A 30 -5.80 10.88 -26.58
CA LEU A 30 -5.59 10.61 -25.16
C LEU A 30 -5.40 9.09 -24.90
N GLY A 31 -6.25 8.26 -25.50
CA GLY A 31 -6.12 6.80 -25.37
C GLY A 31 -4.79 6.29 -25.92
N ILE A 32 -4.32 6.80 -27.05
CA ILE A 32 -3.00 6.46 -27.61
C ILE A 32 -1.90 6.94 -26.64
N PHE A 33 -1.98 8.18 -26.18
CA PHE A 33 -1.01 8.75 -25.25
C PHE A 33 -0.88 7.91 -23.98
N LEU A 34 -2.01 7.54 -23.35
CA LEU A 34 -2.00 6.75 -22.12
C LEU A 34 -1.52 5.31 -22.30
N ASN A 35 -1.56 4.74 -23.50
CA ASN A 35 -1.20 3.34 -23.76
C ASN A 35 0.11 3.14 -24.52
N THR A 36 0.89 4.19 -24.74
CA THR A 36 2.18 4.11 -25.45
C THR A 36 3.32 4.60 -24.59
N GLY A 37 4.50 3.98 -24.74
CA GLY A 37 5.72 4.36 -24.03
C GLY A 37 5.70 4.03 -22.53
N LEU A 38 4.91 3.05 -22.13
CA LEU A 38 4.91 2.56 -20.74
C LEU A 38 6.15 1.72 -20.47
N ARG A 39 6.79 1.94 -19.32
CA ARG A 39 7.87 1.06 -18.83
C ARG A 39 7.27 -0.27 -18.38
N ARG A 40 7.89 -1.36 -18.80
CA ARG A 40 7.44 -2.74 -18.53
C ARG A 40 8.62 -3.67 -18.21
N ASP A 41 9.65 -3.09 -17.67
CA ASP A 41 10.84 -3.77 -17.16
C ASP A 41 10.60 -4.40 -15.79
N LEU A 42 9.49 -4.09 -15.14
CA LEU A 42 8.92 -4.76 -13.99
C LEU A 42 7.46 -5.13 -14.33
N GLU A 43 7.11 -6.41 -14.27
CA GLU A 43 5.80 -6.94 -14.69
C GLU A 43 5.38 -8.16 -13.85
N ASP A 44 4.11 -8.53 -13.98
CA ASP A 44 3.50 -9.76 -13.48
C ASP A 44 3.50 -9.94 -11.95
N ILE A 45 3.51 -8.85 -11.18
CA ILE A 45 3.36 -8.93 -9.73
C ILE A 45 1.90 -9.21 -9.39
N LYS A 46 1.66 -10.36 -8.77
CA LYS A 46 0.38 -10.80 -8.18
C LYS A 46 0.63 -11.13 -6.73
N GLY A 47 0.39 -10.18 -5.86
CA GLY A 47 0.89 -10.24 -4.50
C GLY A 47 -0.16 -10.13 -3.41
N VAL A 48 0.29 -10.44 -2.19
CA VAL A 48 -0.41 -10.17 -0.94
C VAL A 48 0.52 -9.52 0.07
N ASN A 49 -0.02 -8.63 0.90
CA ASN A 49 0.69 -8.08 2.05
C ASN A 49 0.61 -9.05 3.22
N LEU A 50 1.70 -9.23 3.96
CA LEU A 50 1.72 -9.97 5.22
C LEU A 50 1.53 -8.98 6.39
N GLY A 51 0.42 -8.23 6.34
CA GLY A 51 0.08 -7.21 7.33
C GLY A 51 -0.13 -7.77 8.72
N SER A 52 0.18 -6.99 9.74
CA SER A 52 0.08 -7.32 11.16
C SER A 52 0.90 -8.53 11.62
N TRP A 53 1.89 -8.95 10.84
CA TRP A 53 2.82 -10.01 11.24
C TRP A 53 4.01 -9.48 12.03
N LEU A 54 4.85 -8.62 11.41
CA LEU A 54 6.05 -8.05 12.04
C LEU A 54 5.84 -6.61 12.53
N VAL A 55 4.85 -5.91 12.01
CA VAL A 55 4.32 -4.63 12.49
C VAL A 55 2.85 -4.83 12.83
N LEU A 56 2.46 -4.60 14.07
CA LEU A 56 1.12 -4.91 14.57
C LEU A 56 0.12 -3.80 14.29
N GLU A 57 -1.06 -4.20 13.83
CA GLU A 57 -2.24 -3.35 13.75
C GLU A 57 -3.39 -3.98 14.54
N GLN A 58 -3.84 -3.32 15.59
CA GLN A 58 -4.83 -3.86 16.53
C GLN A 58 -6.12 -4.35 15.85
N TRP A 59 -6.57 -3.67 14.82
CA TRP A 59 -7.79 -4.06 14.11
C TRP A 59 -7.64 -5.35 13.30
N MET A 60 -6.41 -5.71 12.92
CA MET A 60 -6.09 -6.94 12.19
C MET A 60 -5.88 -8.13 13.13
N THR A 61 -5.20 -7.92 14.25
CA THR A 61 -4.82 -8.94 15.23
C THR A 61 -5.21 -8.51 16.65
N PRO A 62 -6.51 -8.31 16.93
CA PRO A 62 -6.98 -7.84 18.23
C PRO A 62 -6.68 -8.79 19.39
N ASP A 63 -6.55 -10.07 19.14
CA ASP A 63 -6.16 -11.11 20.09
C ASP A 63 -4.80 -10.84 20.73
N VAL A 64 -3.83 -10.31 19.95
CA VAL A 64 -2.51 -9.90 20.47
C VAL A 64 -2.64 -8.76 21.50
N PHE A 65 -3.70 -7.97 21.43
CA PHE A 65 -3.96 -6.84 22.31
C PHE A 65 -4.93 -7.14 23.46
N GLU A 66 -5.47 -8.34 23.57
CA GLU A 66 -6.36 -8.72 24.68
C GLU A 66 -5.64 -8.57 26.01
N ASP A 67 -6.36 -8.10 27.05
CA ASP A 67 -5.86 -7.89 28.41
C ASP A 67 -4.56 -7.06 28.52
N SER A 68 -4.28 -6.20 27.55
CA SER A 68 -3.07 -5.36 27.46
C SER A 68 -3.16 -4.01 28.15
N ASN A 69 -4.02 -3.85 29.17
CA ASN A 69 -4.28 -2.58 29.85
C ASN A 69 -4.72 -1.45 28.89
N GLY A 70 -5.46 -1.82 27.83
CA GLY A 70 -6.00 -0.90 26.83
C GLY A 70 -4.96 -0.39 25.84
N ALA A 71 -3.92 -1.16 25.54
CA ALA A 71 -3.04 -0.90 24.40
C ALA A 71 -3.82 -0.98 23.09
N TYR A 72 -3.47 -0.16 22.12
CA TYR A 72 -4.16 -0.08 20.83
C TYR A 72 -3.20 0.13 19.63
N ASP A 73 -1.92 0.18 19.89
CA ASP A 73 -0.83 0.19 18.93
C ASP A 73 0.40 -0.51 19.52
N GLU A 74 1.39 -0.80 18.69
CA GLU A 74 2.58 -1.53 19.12
C GLU A 74 3.38 -0.76 20.17
N TYR A 75 3.44 0.58 20.04
CA TYR A 75 4.10 1.44 21.01
C TYR A 75 3.51 1.30 22.43
N SER A 76 2.19 1.37 22.53
CA SER A 76 1.50 1.23 23.81
C SER A 76 1.51 -0.22 24.33
N LEU A 77 1.45 -1.22 23.45
CA LEU A 77 1.52 -2.64 23.82
C LEU A 77 2.86 -2.95 24.52
N ALA A 78 3.97 -2.58 23.89
CA ALA A 78 5.32 -2.82 24.41
C ALA A 78 5.61 -2.12 25.75
N ARG A 79 4.89 -1.03 26.07
CA ARG A 79 5.10 -0.23 27.27
C ARG A 79 4.08 -0.50 28.39
N ARG A 80 2.94 -1.10 28.08
CA ARG A 80 1.88 -1.38 29.06
C ARG A 80 1.92 -2.79 29.62
N LEU A 81 2.48 -3.73 28.85
CA LEU A 81 2.69 -5.08 29.32
C LEU A 81 4.01 -5.19 30.11
N PRO A 82 4.11 -6.12 31.08
CA PRO A 82 5.39 -6.58 31.59
C PRO A 82 6.28 -7.09 30.47
N ALA A 83 7.58 -6.84 30.55
CA ALA A 83 8.51 -7.15 29.45
C ALA A 83 8.53 -8.65 29.05
N ASP A 84 8.40 -9.55 30.04
CA ASP A 84 8.33 -10.99 29.82
C ASP A 84 7.02 -11.42 29.15
N GLU A 85 5.91 -10.80 29.51
CA GLU A 85 4.60 -11.02 28.90
C GLU A 85 4.57 -10.48 27.46
N TYR A 86 5.08 -9.27 27.23
CA TYR A 86 5.22 -8.72 25.88
C TYR A 86 6.05 -9.64 25.00
N ALA A 87 7.24 -10.07 25.49
CA ALA A 87 8.12 -10.95 24.76
C ALA A 87 7.46 -12.28 24.41
N ALA A 88 6.79 -12.92 25.36
CA ALA A 88 6.10 -14.18 25.12
C ALA A 88 5.01 -14.05 24.04
N ARG A 89 4.20 -12.99 24.14
CA ARG A 89 3.08 -12.71 23.23
C ARG A 89 3.54 -12.43 21.82
N ILE A 90 4.56 -11.57 21.65
CA ILE A 90 5.12 -11.23 20.33
C ILE A 90 5.78 -12.45 19.68
N ASN A 91 6.56 -13.23 20.42
CA ASN A 91 7.21 -14.42 19.88
C ASN A 91 6.18 -15.50 19.49
N GLU A 92 5.13 -15.70 20.26
CA GLU A 92 4.04 -16.61 19.91
C GLU A 92 3.34 -16.13 18.62
N HIS A 93 2.96 -14.88 18.57
CA HIS A 93 2.32 -14.30 17.39
C HIS A 93 3.20 -14.47 16.14
N ARG A 94 4.44 -14.03 16.17
CA ARG A 94 5.35 -14.09 15.01
C ARG A 94 5.60 -15.50 14.52
N SER A 95 5.70 -16.48 15.44
CA SER A 95 5.96 -17.88 15.10
C SER A 95 4.73 -18.65 14.60
N THR A 96 3.51 -18.15 14.82
CA THR A 96 2.26 -18.86 14.50
C THR A 96 1.39 -18.16 13.47
N PHE A 97 1.49 -16.82 13.35
CA PHE A 97 0.61 -16.06 12.47
C PHE A 97 0.97 -16.25 10.99
N ILE A 98 2.24 -16.17 10.61
CA ILE A 98 2.70 -16.52 9.26
C ILE A 98 3.73 -17.64 9.37
N THR A 99 3.56 -18.68 8.57
CA THR A 99 4.35 -19.92 8.61
C THR A 99 4.76 -20.35 7.20
N GLU A 100 5.66 -21.34 7.08
CA GLU A 100 6.03 -21.94 5.80
C GLU A 100 4.81 -22.48 5.03
N LYS A 101 3.81 -23.01 5.76
CA LYS A 101 2.57 -23.50 5.14
C LYS A 101 1.78 -22.38 4.44
N ASP A 102 1.79 -21.19 5.00
CA ASP A 102 1.13 -20.03 4.38
C ASP A 102 1.77 -19.67 3.03
N PHE A 103 3.10 -19.80 2.89
CA PHE A 103 3.78 -19.58 1.61
C PHE A 103 3.43 -20.64 0.56
N GLN A 104 3.30 -21.91 0.98
CA GLN A 104 2.81 -22.98 0.10
C GLN A 104 1.37 -22.68 -0.37
N ASP A 105 0.50 -22.27 0.54
CA ASP A 105 -0.91 -21.94 0.24
C ASP A 105 -1.01 -20.73 -0.70
N MET A 106 -0.21 -19.70 -0.48
CA MET A 106 -0.12 -18.53 -1.36
C MET A 106 0.31 -18.92 -2.78
N ALA A 107 1.35 -19.75 -2.92
CA ALA A 107 1.78 -20.24 -4.24
C ALA A 107 0.67 -21.05 -4.93
N GLU A 108 -0.05 -21.92 -4.18
CA GLU A 108 -1.20 -22.67 -4.69
C GLU A 108 -2.35 -21.74 -5.14
N MET A 109 -2.55 -20.58 -4.53
CA MET A 109 -3.53 -19.56 -4.92
C MET A 109 -3.09 -18.72 -6.12
N GLY A 110 -1.83 -18.85 -6.58
CA GLY A 110 -1.29 -18.07 -7.72
C GLY A 110 -0.59 -16.78 -7.31
N VAL A 111 -0.32 -16.58 -6.02
CA VAL A 111 0.51 -15.48 -5.52
C VAL A 111 1.97 -15.74 -5.91
N ASN A 112 2.62 -14.75 -6.48
CA ASN A 112 4.05 -14.80 -6.84
C ASN A 112 4.91 -13.76 -6.11
N THR A 113 4.28 -12.90 -5.33
CA THR A 113 4.98 -11.83 -4.60
C THR A 113 4.33 -11.62 -3.23
N VAL A 114 5.13 -11.40 -2.21
CA VAL A 114 4.67 -10.93 -0.90
C VAL A 114 5.33 -9.62 -0.56
N ARG A 115 4.56 -8.67 -0.03
CA ARG A 115 5.09 -7.45 0.61
C ARG A 115 5.05 -7.66 2.11
N ILE A 116 6.20 -7.49 2.76
CA ILE A 116 6.36 -7.75 4.19
C ILE A 116 6.62 -6.44 4.93
N PRO A 117 5.61 -5.90 5.63
CA PRO A 117 5.78 -4.79 6.55
C PRO A 117 6.77 -5.12 7.65
N ILE A 118 7.82 -4.30 7.80
CA ILE A 118 8.84 -4.45 8.84
C ILE A 118 8.96 -3.20 9.71
N PRO A 119 9.35 -3.35 10.99
CA PRO A 119 9.66 -2.21 11.85
C PRO A 119 11.14 -1.81 11.76
N TYR A 120 11.43 -0.54 12.09
CA TYR A 120 12.80 -0.02 12.15
C TYR A 120 13.72 -0.77 13.14
N TYR A 121 13.16 -1.35 14.18
CA TYR A 121 13.91 -2.12 15.19
C TYR A 121 14.12 -3.60 14.82
N ILE A 122 13.95 -3.96 13.54
CA ILE A 122 14.00 -5.34 13.04
C ILE A 122 15.25 -6.11 13.49
N PHE A 123 16.39 -5.46 13.62
CA PHE A 123 17.64 -6.09 14.06
C PHE A 123 17.76 -6.28 15.59
N GLY A 124 16.86 -5.71 16.40
CA GLY A 124 16.85 -5.84 17.86
C GLY A 124 18.02 -5.14 18.57
N ASP A 125 18.66 -4.18 17.92
CA ASP A 125 19.82 -3.45 18.46
C ASP A 125 19.46 -2.13 19.17
N ARG A 126 18.18 -1.72 19.16
CA ARG A 126 17.63 -0.60 19.96
C ARG A 126 17.36 -1.06 21.39
N THR A 127 18.45 -1.22 22.18
CA THR A 127 18.36 -1.75 23.55
C THR A 127 17.76 -0.79 24.58
N ASP A 128 17.59 0.46 24.22
CA ASP A 128 16.90 1.51 24.98
C ASP A 128 15.39 1.49 24.80
N GLU A 129 14.87 0.72 23.84
CA GLU A 129 13.46 0.54 23.57
C GLU A 129 12.99 -0.86 23.97
N PRO A 130 11.68 -1.03 24.30
CA PRO A 130 11.17 -2.31 24.78
C PRO A 130 10.91 -3.33 23.66
N TYR A 131 11.18 -2.99 22.39
CA TYR A 131 10.86 -3.82 21.26
C TYR A 131 11.80 -5.01 21.07
N ILE A 132 11.29 -6.05 20.44
CA ILE A 132 12.03 -7.26 20.13
C ILE A 132 12.28 -7.30 18.63
N GLY A 133 13.54 -7.48 18.23
CA GLY A 133 13.90 -7.66 16.83
C GLY A 133 13.21 -8.86 16.20
N CYS A 134 13.11 -8.86 14.86
CA CYS A 134 12.44 -9.90 14.08
C CYS A 134 13.17 -10.24 12.78
N ILE A 135 14.48 -10.11 12.78
CA ILE A 135 15.28 -10.40 11.58
C ILE A 135 15.28 -11.90 11.23
N GLU A 136 15.15 -12.78 12.22
CA GLU A 136 15.09 -14.23 11.99
C GLU A 136 13.78 -14.64 11.29
N GLU A 137 12.68 -13.99 11.61
CA GLU A 137 11.39 -14.18 10.93
C GLU A 137 11.47 -13.74 9.47
N LEU A 138 12.15 -12.63 9.19
CA LEU A 138 12.37 -12.18 7.81
C LEU A 138 13.32 -13.11 7.05
N ASP A 139 14.38 -13.63 7.68
CA ASP A 139 15.25 -14.66 7.09
C ASP A 139 14.45 -15.90 6.68
N ASN A 140 13.60 -16.40 7.58
CA ASN A 140 12.72 -17.54 7.31
C ASN A 140 11.74 -17.24 6.16
N ALA A 141 11.17 -16.03 6.12
CA ALA A 141 10.26 -15.63 5.05
C ALA A 141 10.94 -15.68 3.68
N LEU A 142 12.19 -15.20 3.57
CA LEU A 142 12.97 -15.27 2.33
C LEU A 142 13.24 -16.74 1.93
N ASP A 143 13.58 -17.61 2.91
CA ASP A 143 13.79 -19.04 2.66
C ASP A 143 12.50 -19.72 2.17
N TRP A 144 11.36 -19.45 2.80
CA TRP A 144 10.06 -19.98 2.40
C TRP A 144 9.61 -19.45 1.03
N ALA A 145 9.86 -18.16 0.76
CA ALA A 145 9.55 -17.53 -0.52
C ALA A 145 10.32 -18.19 -1.66
N GLU A 146 11.65 -18.33 -1.53
CA GLU A 146 12.50 -18.98 -2.53
C GLU A 146 12.09 -20.44 -2.77
N ALA A 147 11.74 -21.20 -1.71
CA ALA A 147 11.28 -22.58 -1.82
C ALA A 147 9.95 -22.72 -2.58
N ASN A 148 9.15 -21.65 -2.68
CA ASN A 148 7.85 -21.63 -3.32
C ASN A 148 7.78 -20.71 -4.57
N GLU A 149 8.93 -20.29 -5.10
CA GLU A 149 9.03 -19.39 -6.28
C GLU A 149 8.27 -18.06 -6.08
N ILE A 150 8.18 -17.57 -4.83
CA ILE A 150 7.59 -16.28 -4.44
C ILE A 150 8.73 -15.27 -4.25
N ARG A 151 8.51 -14.02 -4.67
CA ARG A 151 9.44 -12.91 -4.44
C ARG A 151 8.96 -12.01 -3.30
N VAL A 152 9.89 -11.35 -2.63
CA VAL A 152 9.62 -10.53 -1.43
C VAL A 152 9.93 -9.08 -1.70
N ILE A 153 9.00 -8.19 -1.37
CA ILE A 153 9.24 -6.76 -1.16
C ILE A 153 9.34 -6.54 0.35
N ILE A 154 10.47 -6.03 0.82
CA ILE A 154 10.66 -5.65 2.22
C ILE A 154 10.24 -4.19 2.36
N ASP A 155 9.21 -3.94 3.17
CA ASP A 155 8.62 -2.63 3.33
C ASP A 155 8.91 -2.06 4.73
N MET A 156 9.64 -0.93 4.79
CA MET A 156 9.82 -0.16 6.04
C MET A 156 8.49 0.52 6.41
N HIS A 157 7.68 -0.23 7.12
CA HIS A 157 6.30 0.15 7.44
C HIS A 157 6.19 1.06 8.67
N MET A 158 7.12 0.93 9.60
CA MET A 158 7.16 1.65 10.85
C MET A 158 8.53 2.27 11.08
N VAL A 159 8.57 3.58 11.31
CA VAL A 159 9.77 4.34 11.66
C VAL A 159 9.66 5.00 13.03
N PRO A 160 10.78 5.38 13.70
CA PRO A 160 10.73 5.99 15.03
C PRO A 160 9.88 7.26 15.07
N GLY A 161 8.87 7.31 15.91
CA GLY A 161 7.96 8.48 16.00
C GLY A 161 6.99 8.63 14.82
N SER A 162 6.84 7.59 13.99
CA SER A 162 5.90 7.46 12.88
C SER A 162 6.04 8.51 11.77
N GLN A 163 5.75 8.10 10.55
CA GLN A 163 5.76 8.91 9.33
C GLN A 163 4.38 9.43 8.93
N ASN A 164 3.31 8.98 9.59
CA ASN A 164 1.95 9.28 9.15
C ASN A 164 0.93 9.49 10.29
N GLY A 165 1.18 8.96 11.49
CA GLY A 165 0.25 9.02 12.62
C GLY A 165 -0.90 8.03 12.58
N PHE A 166 -0.90 7.09 11.63
CA PHE A 166 -1.83 5.96 11.61
C PHE A 166 -1.38 4.86 12.59
N ASP A 167 -2.26 3.90 12.82
CA ASP A 167 -1.95 2.70 13.60
C ASP A 167 -0.87 1.83 12.94
N ASN A 168 -0.82 1.80 11.61
CA ASN A 168 0.23 1.11 10.85
C ASN A 168 1.64 1.69 11.05
N GLY A 169 1.77 2.95 11.46
CA GLY A 169 3.05 3.59 11.81
C GLY A 169 3.60 3.22 13.19
N GLY A 170 2.95 2.28 13.90
CA GLY A 170 3.38 1.73 15.19
C GLY A 170 3.11 2.60 16.41
N ILE A 171 2.94 3.91 16.26
CA ILE A 171 2.47 4.85 17.28
C ILE A 171 1.37 5.74 16.72
N SER A 172 0.16 5.53 17.20
CA SER A 172 -1.03 6.20 16.70
C SER A 172 -1.11 7.66 17.15
N GLY A 173 -1.51 8.54 16.24
CA GLY A 173 -1.71 9.97 16.53
C GLY A 173 -0.43 10.81 16.58
N VAL A 174 0.72 10.24 16.26
CA VAL A 174 2.02 10.90 16.25
C VAL A 174 2.63 10.81 14.85
N CYS A 175 3.16 11.93 14.34
CA CYS A 175 3.95 11.99 13.10
C CYS A 175 5.15 12.91 13.37
N ALA A 176 6.21 12.36 13.96
CA ALA A 176 7.34 13.12 14.48
C ALA A 176 8.70 12.68 13.92
N TRP A 177 8.74 11.64 13.08
CA TRP A 177 10.00 11.07 12.59
C TRP A 177 10.84 12.08 11.80
N ALA A 178 10.24 12.82 10.87
CA ALA A 178 10.96 13.78 10.03
C ALA A 178 11.61 14.94 10.82
N GLU A 179 11.19 15.15 12.08
CA GLU A 179 11.75 16.15 12.98
C GLU A 179 12.95 15.64 13.78
N GLN A 180 13.35 14.38 13.58
CA GLN A 180 14.40 13.68 14.33
C GLN A 180 15.51 13.21 13.39
N PRO A 181 16.49 14.07 13.01
CA PRO A 181 17.49 13.73 12.00
C PRO A 181 18.31 12.49 12.33
N GLU A 182 18.56 12.21 13.62
CA GLU A 182 19.30 11.02 14.06
C GLU A 182 18.48 9.74 13.81
N GLU A 183 17.17 9.81 13.96
CA GLU A 183 16.26 8.68 13.67
C GLU A 183 16.08 8.46 12.16
N VAL A 184 16.14 9.53 11.38
CA VAL A 184 16.12 9.43 9.90
C VAL A 184 17.38 8.71 9.41
N GLU A 185 18.54 9.08 9.94
CA GLU A 185 19.83 8.44 9.61
C GLU A 185 19.83 6.97 10.05
N TYR A 186 19.29 6.67 11.24
CA TYR A 186 19.16 5.30 11.72
C TYR A 186 18.29 4.44 10.79
N VAL A 187 17.17 4.95 10.30
CA VAL A 187 16.32 4.23 9.33
C VAL A 187 17.10 3.95 8.04
N LEU A 188 17.84 4.93 7.51
CA LEU A 188 18.69 4.74 6.34
C LEU A 188 19.76 3.65 6.57
N ASP A 189 20.36 3.59 7.76
CA ASP A 189 21.32 2.53 8.14
C ASP A 189 20.65 1.15 8.22
N VAL A 190 19.43 1.07 8.74
CA VAL A 190 18.64 -0.19 8.75
C VAL A 190 18.37 -0.67 7.33
N LEU A 191 17.94 0.23 6.45
CA LEU A 191 17.68 -0.09 5.04
C LEU A 191 18.95 -0.57 4.31
N GLU A 192 20.09 0.08 4.53
CA GLU A 192 21.38 -0.32 3.98
C GLU A 192 21.80 -1.71 4.47
N ARG A 193 21.64 -2.00 5.75
CA ARG A 193 21.93 -3.33 6.34
C ARG A 193 21.02 -4.42 5.76
N LEU A 194 19.74 -4.12 5.50
CA LEU A 194 18.83 -5.05 4.83
C LEU A 194 19.26 -5.31 3.39
N ALA A 195 19.63 -4.27 2.64
CA ALA A 195 20.16 -4.42 1.29
C ALA A 195 21.44 -5.28 1.27
N LEU A 196 22.40 -5.02 2.15
CA LEU A 196 23.63 -5.81 2.29
C LEU A 196 23.36 -7.28 2.65
N ARG A 197 22.32 -7.53 3.46
CA ARG A 197 21.95 -8.89 3.88
C ARG A 197 21.32 -9.69 2.77
N TYR A 198 20.49 -9.06 1.94
CA TYR A 198 19.59 -9.78 1.02
C TYR A 198 19.84 -9.53 -0.47
N SER A 199 20.76 -8.64 -0.86
CA SER A 199 21.03 -8.34 -2.28
C SER A 199 21.46 -9.55 -3.12
N GLY A 200 21.99 -10.61 -2.51
CA GLY A 200 22.34 -11.85 -3.20
C GLY A 200 21.24 -12.91 -3.22
N ARG A 201 20.05 -12.62 -2.67
CA ARG A 201 18.95 -13.58 -2.58
C ARG A 201 18.04 -13.48 -3.82
N GLU A 202 17.77 -14.63 -4.45
CA GLU A 202 16.85 -14.70 -5.59
C GLU A 202 15.41 -14.36 -5.20
N GLY A 203 15.04 -14.62 -3.93
CA GLY A 203 13.74 -14.29 -3.37
C GLY A 203 13.50 -12.80 -3.17
N LEU A 204 14.52 -11.94 -3.10
CA LEU A 204 14.31 -10.51 -2.93
C LEU A 204 13.89 -9.85 -4.26
N LEU A 205 12.67 -9.31 -4.32
CA LEU A 205 12.24 -8.44 -5.42
C LEU A 205 12.71 -7.01 -5.21
N GLY A 206 12.68 -6.51 -3.97
CA GLY A 206 13.14 -5.17 -3.67
C GLY A 206 12.86 -4.70 -2.25
N ILE A 207 13.20 -3.44 -2.01
CA ILE A 207 13.01 -2.77 -0.72
C ILE A 207 12.16 -1.51 -0.93
N GLU A 208 11.19 -1.31 -0.07
CA GLU A 208 10.41 -0.08 0.03
C GLU A 208 10.89 0.71 1.25
N PRO A 209 11.51 1.89 1.05
CA PRO A 209 12.14 2.64 2.15
C PRO A 209 11.17 3.25 3.14
N LEU A 210 9.90 3.47 2.79
CA LEU A 210 8.93 4.12 3.66
C LEU A 210 7.49 3.90 3.20
N ASN A 211 6.69 3.28 4.06
CA ASN A 211 5.24 3.10 3.87
C ASN A 211 4.45 4.39 4.17
N GLU A 212 3.56 4.77 3.29
CA GLU A 212 2.48 5.77 3.50
C GLU A 212 2.88 7.06 4.23
N PRO A 213 3.91 7.80 3.82
CA PRO A 213 4.21 9.09 4.43
C PRO A 213 3.08 10.10 4.16
N ILE A 214 2.66 10.85 5.19
CA ILE A 214 1.68 11.93 5.04
C ILE A 214 2.39 13.25 4.79
N VAL A 215 2.14 13.82 3.62
CA VAL A 215 2.83 15.01 3.14
C VAL A 215 1.86 16.20 3.02
N GLY A 216 2.28 17.33 3.58
CA GLY A 216 1.59 18.60 3.43
C GLY A 216 0.44 18.83 4.41
N ASP A 217 0.21 20.11 4.69
CA ASP A 217 -0.78 20.56 5.68
C ASP A 217 -2.23 20.19 5.36
N GLN A 218 -2.57 20.06 4.07
CA GLN A 218 -3.94 19.78 3.67
C GLN A 218 -4.30 18.33 3.94
N ASP A 219 -3.46 17.40 3.53
CA ASP A 219 -3.69 15.98 3.76
C ASP A 219 -3.70 15.66 5.26
N TRP A 220 -2.78 16.26 6.02
CA TRP A 220 -2.77 16.16 7.47
C TRP A 220 -4.10 16.58 8.12
N LYS A 221 -4.70 17.67 7.64
CA LYS A 221 -6.01 18.15 8.14
C LYS A 221 -7.16 17.27 7.67
N ASP A 222 -7.13 16.81 6.42
CA ASP A 222 -8.21 16.01 5.84
C ASP A 222 -8.25 14.61 6.45
N MET A 223 -7.10 14.04 6.80
CA MET A 223 -6.99 12.76 7.51
C MET A 223 -7.47 12.83 8.95
N ASP A 224 -7.51 14.03 9.57
CA ASP A 224 -8.02 14.29 10.93
C ASP A 224 -7.44 13.30 11.98
N ILE A 225 -6.14 13.05 11.88
CA ILE A 225 -5.40 12.05 12.66
C ILE A 225 -5.67 12.18 14.17
N HIS A 226 -5.63 13.42 14.68
CA HIS A 226 -5.81 13.71 16.11
C HIS A 226 -7.22 13.46 16.62
N ARG A 227 -8.22 13.38 15.74
CA ARG A 227 -9.58 12.96 16.11
C ARG A 227 -9.73 11.44 16.09
N ARG A 228 -9.01 10.76 15.21
CA ARG A 228 -9.05 9.30 15.09
C ARG A 228 -8.32 8.62 16.24
N TYR A 229 -7.15 9.14 16.60
CA TYR A 229 -6.23 8.54 17.54
C TYR A 229 -5.91 9.49 18.69
N ARG A 230 -5.87 8.94 19.90
CA ARG A 230 -5.40 9.68 21.07
C ARG A 230 -3.92 9.37 21.25
N PRO A 231 -3.03 10.36 21.17
CA PRO A 231 -1.60 10.12 21.34
C PRO A 231 -1.31 9.60 22.75
N VAL A 232 -0.40 8.63 22.84
CA VAL A 232 0.06 8.04 24.10
C VAL A 232 1.35 8.66 24.61
N ASP A 233 2.04 9.43 23.76
CA ASP A 233 3.28 10.13 24.05
C ASP A 233 3.12 11.62 23.78
N GLU A 234 3.10 12.44 24.86
CA GLU A 234 2.87 13.88 24.75
C GLU A 234 4.07 14.64 24.17
N GLU A 235 5.30 14.13 24.34
CA GLU A 235 6.52 14.76 23.80
C GLU A 235 6.60 14.56 22.28
N LEU A 236 6.44 13.34 21.82
CA LEU A 236 6.37 13.03 20.38
C LEU A 236 5.17 13.71 19.71
N PHE A 237 4.01 13.74 20.42
CA PHE A 237 2.84 14.45 19.92
C PHE A 237 3.09 15.94 19.73
N ALA A 238 3.81 16.58 20.65
CA ALA A 238 4.14 18.01 20.55
C ALA A 238 5.05 18.34 19.35
N MET A 239 5.79 17.36 18.84
CA MET A 239 6.63 17.48 17.64
C MET A 239 5.88 17.10 16.36
N SER A 240 4.68 16.51 16.48
CA SER A 240 3.94 15.97 15.33
C SER A 240 3.57 17.02 14.32
N LYS A 241 3.95 16.81 13.07
CA LYS A 241 3.52 17.59 11.92
C LYS A 241 3.65 16.77 10.63
N PRO A 242 2.93 17.14 9.56
CA PRO A 242 3.07 16.47 8.28
C PRO A 242 4.50 16.62 7.75
N ILE A 243 4.94 15.61 7.02
CA ILE A 243 6.22 15.63 6.31
C ILE A 243 6.16 16.69 5.19
N SER A 244 7.25 17.43 4.96
CA SER A 244 7.33 18.30 3.78
C SER A 244 7.74 17.52 2.54
N PHE A 245 7.32 17.95 1.35
CA PHE A 245 7.79 17.37 0.10
C PHE A 245 9.31 17.44 -0.03
N GLU A 246 9.91 18.58 0.31
CA GLU A 246 11.35 18.77 0.25
C GLU A 246 12.11 17.73 1.11
N PHE A 247 11.60 17.41 2.30
CA PHE A 247 12.16 16.36 3.15
C PHE A 247 12.01 15.00 2.49
N LEU A 248 10.81 14.66 2.00
CA LEU A 248 10.54 13.34 1.42
C LEU A 248 11.34 13.10 0.13
N GLU A 249 11.44 14.11 -0.73
CA GLU A 249 12.29 14.09 -1.93
C GLU A 249 13.75 13.81 -1.56
N GLN A 250 14.28 14.50 -0.56
CA GLN A 250 15.66 14.29 -0.11
C GLN A 250 15.84 12.89 0.48
N PHE A 251 14.92 12.43 1.32
CA PHE A 251 14.98 11.08 1.91
C PHE A 251 14.94 9.99 0.81
N TYR A 252 14.12 10.14 -0.21
CA TYR A 252 14.07 9.20 -1.33
C TYR A 252 15.37 9.17 -2.13
N LEU A 253 15.99 10.32 -2.37
CA LEU A 253 17.29 10.40 -3.02
C LEU A 253 18.40 9.78 -2.16
N ASP A 254 18.39 10.01 -0.85
CA ASP A 254 19.35 9.43 0.08
C ASP A 254 19.20 7.90 0.17
N ALA A 255 17.95 7.40 0.24
CA ALA A 255 17.66 5.97 0.18
C ALA A 255 18.13 5.36 -1.15
N TYR A 256 17.82 5.98 -2.29
CA TYR A 256 18.31 5.53 -3.58
C TYR A 256 19.84 5.43 -3.62
N ASN A 257 20.53 6.48 -3.21
CA ASN A 257 21.99 6.55 -3.25
C ASN A 257 22.67 5.49 -2.35
N ARG A 258 22.01 5.06 -1.27
CA ARG A 258 22.53 3.99 -0.40
C ARG A 258 22.19 2.59 -0.91
N LEU A 259 20.97 2.38 -1.40
CA LEU A 259 20.47 1.05 -1.73
C LEU A 259 20.89 0.60 -3.14
N HIS A 260 20.76 1.47 -4.14
CA HIS A 260 20.99 1.12 -5.54
C HIS A 260 22.40 0.54 -5.83
N PRO A 261 23.51 1.03 -5.20
CA PRO A 261 24.82 0.42 -5.42
C PRO A 261 25.00 -0.98 -4.83
N ILE A 262 24.08 -1.41 -3.95
CA ILE A 262 24.14 -2.68 -3.22
C ILE A 262 23.24 -3.72 -3.86
N LEU A 263 22.06 -3.31 -4.29
CA LEU A 263 21.06 -4.19 -4.89
C LEU A 263 21.53 -4.69 -6.27
N SER A 264 21.11 -5.90 -6.66
CA SER A 264 21.39 -6.46 -7.96
C SER A 264 20.48 -5.85 -9.06
N GLU A 265 20.84 -6.04 -10.34
CA GLU A 265 20.13 -5.43 -11.48
C GLU A 265 18.65 -5.85 -11.60
N ASP A 266 18.27 -6.97 -11.01
CA ASP A 266 16.90 -7.49 -10.99
C ASP A 266 16.14 -7.16 -9.70
N GLN A 267 16.74 -6.40 -8.79
CA GLN A 267 16.16 -5.93 -7.55
C GLN A 267 15.80 -4.44 -7.62
N TRP A 268 14.70 -4.06 -6.97
CA TRP A 268 14.07 -2.76 -7.13
C TRP A 268 13.99 -2.00 -5.82
N ILE A 269 13.94 -0.67 -5.91
CA ILE A 269 13.58 0.21 -4.81
C ILE A 269 12.18 0.75 -5.12
N PHE A 270 11.21 0.43 -4.25
CA PHE A 270 9.83 0.88 -4.39
C PHE A 270 9.63 2.14 -3.55
N PHE A 271 9.12 3.21 -4.15
CA PHE A 271 8.86 4.46 -3.44
C PHE A 271 7.37 4.74 -3.40
N HIS A 272 6.83 4.88 -2.20
CA HIS A 272 5.42 5.21 -2.03
C HIS A 272 5.12 6.63 -2.53
N ASP A 273 4.03 6.81 -3.25
CA ASP A 273 3.66 8.09 -3.88
C ASP A 273 3.12 9.15 -2.91
N ALA A 274 3.09 8.86 -1.61
CA ALA A 274 2.53 9.71 -0.57
C ALA A 274 1.08 10.17 -0.88
N PHE A 275 0.31 9.35 -1.59
CA PHE A 275 -1.04 9.66 -2.10
C PHE A 275 -1.09 10.88 -3.05
N GLN A 276 0.05 11.27 -3.62
CA GLN A 276 0.22 12.49 -4.43
C GLN A 276 0.89 12.17 -5.77
N MET A 277 0.39 11.15 -6.51
CA MET A 277 0.95 10.70 -7.79
C MET A 277 1.37 11.84 -8.73
N TRP A 278 0.56 12.91 -8.81
CA TRP A 278 0.81 14.04 -9.68
C TRP A 278 2.06 14.87 -9.31
N HIS A 279 2.55 14.75 -8.06
CA HIS A 279 3.76 15.47 -7.62
C HIS A 279 5.03 14.86 -8.22
N TRP A 280 5.03 13.56 -8.48
CA TRP A 280 6.22 12.78 -8.80
C TRP A 280 6.53 12.67 -10.29
N PHE A 281 5.79 13.35 -11.17
CA PHE A 281 6.06 13.34 -12.61
C PHE A 281 7.48 13.82 -12.91
N GLY A 282 8.30 12.95 -13.52
CA GLY A 282 9.68 13.22 -13.89
C GLY A 282 10.69 13.17 -12.74
N PHE A 283 10.28 12.89 -11.49
CA PHE A 283 11.20 12.91 -10.34
C PHE A 283 12.31 11.86 -10.48
N PHE A 284 11.98 10.65 -10.89
CA PHE A 284 12.94 9.58 -11.15
C PHE A 284 13.21 9.35 -12.64
N GLU A 285 13.00 10.36 -13.51
CA GLU A 285 13.33 10.22 -14.93
C GLU A 285 14.82 9.92 -15.10
N GLY A 286 15.14 8.78 -15.75
CA GLY A 286 16.52 8.32 -15.99
C GLY A 286 17.19 7.58 -14.84
N TYR A 287 16.49 7.34 -13.72
CA TYR A 287 16.95 6.44 -12.67
C TYR A 287 16.65 4.98 -13.04
N GLU A 288 17.52 4.06 -12.63
CA GLU A 288 17.37 2.62 -12.87
C GLU A 288 17.05 1.89 -11.56
N GLY A 289 16.37 0.73 -11.63
CA GLY A 289 16.05 -0.08 -10.45
C GLY A 289 15.05 0.59 -9.49
N VAL A 290 14.21 1.51 -9.97
CA VAL A 290 13.20 2.20 -9.15
C VAL A 290 11.80 1.94 -9.68
N ALA A 291 10.83 1.84 -8.77
CA ALA A 291 9.41 1.73 -9.07
C ALA A 291 8.60 2.60 -8.11
N TRP A 292 7.48 3.14 -8.57
CA TRP A 292 6.51 3.79 -7.69
C TRP A 292 5.54 2.77 -7.10
N ASP A 293 5.20 2.95 -5.84
CA ASP A 293 4.10 2.29 -5.18
C ASP A 293 2.95 3.25 -4.92
N THR A 294 1.72 2.82 -5.17
CA THR A 294 0.50 3.56 -4.84
C THR A 294 -0.50 2.66 -4.12
N HIS A 295 -1.25 3.22 -3.18
CA HIS A 295 -2.29 2.53 -2.45
C HIS A 295 -3.67 3.01 -2.89
N VAL A 296 -4.50 2.10 -3.40
CA VAL A 296 -5.81 2.43 -3.99
C VAL A 296 -6.92 1.66 -3.30
N TYR A 297 -7.73 2.36 -2.52
CA TYR A 297 -8.86 1.79 -1.80
C TYR A 297 -10.17 2.45 -2.21
N LEU A 298 -11.20 1.66 -2.48
CA LEU A 298 -12.53 2.17 -2.90
C LEU A 298 -13.17 3.09 -1.85
N PHE A 299 -12.87 2.90 -0.56
CA PHE A 299 -13.39 3.77 0.48
C PHE A 299 -12.80 5.21 0.41
N ASN A 300 -11.72 5.44 -0.32
CA ASN A 300 -11.15 6.78 -0.48
C ASN A 300 -12.12 7.70 -1.23
N VAL A 301 -12.70 7.24 -2.34
CA VAL A 301 -13.72 8.02 -3.06
C VAL A 301 -15.02 8.15 -2.27
N GLU A 302 -15.33 7.17 -1.41
CA GLU A 302 -16.49 7.22 -0.53
C GLU A 302 -16.36 8.23 0.61
N SER A 303 -15.14 8.53 1.05
CA SER A 303 -14.84 9.53 2.09
C SER A 303 -15.29 10.94 1.68
N VAL A 304 -15.27 11.22 0.39
CA VAL A 304 -15.78 12.49 -0.19
C VAL A 304 -17.25 12.43 -0.61
N GLY A 305 -17.98 11.40 -0.19
CA GLY A 305 -19.42 11.24 -0.41
C GLY A 305 -19.83 10.65 -1.77
N LEU A 306 -18.88 10.14 -2.55
CA LEU A 306 -19.11 9.51 -3.85
C LEU A 306 -19.03 8.00 -3.71
N SER A 307 -20.15 7.28 -3.88
CA SER A 307 -20.26 5.86 -3.57
C SER A 307 -21.05 5.10 -4.64
N GLY A 308 -20.75 3.82 -4.81
CA GLY A 308 -21.42 2.90 -5.71
C GLY A 308 -20.72 2.70 -7.07
N PRO A 309 -21.26 1.82 -7.93
CA PRO A 309 -20.55 1.27 -9.09
C PRO A 309 -19.94 2.31 -10.02
N PHE A 310 -20.68 3.35 -10.35
CA PHE A 310 -20.20 4.42 -11.24
C PHE A 310 -19.00 5.16 -10.66
N TRP A 311 -19.05 5.53 -9.37
CA TRP A 311 -18.01 6.31 -8.73
C TRP A 311 -16.77 5.46 -8.43
N HIS A 312 -16.94 4.19 -8.05
CA HIS A 312 -15.84 3.26 -7.88
C HIS A 312 -15.10 3.06 -9.20
N THR A 313 -15.83 2.77 -10.29
CA THR A 313 -15.20 2.64 -11.63
C THR A 313 -14.51 3.93 -12.07
N ALA A 314 -15.14 5.08 -11.90
CA ALA A 314 -14.54 6.37 -12.27
C ALA A 314 -13.28 6.68 -11.45
N PHE A 315 -13.25 6.32 -10.18
CA PHE A 315 -12.12 6.52 -9.29
C PHE A 315 -10.93 5.62 -9.70
N VAL A 316 -11.14 4.31 -9.87
CA VAL A 316 -10.09 3.39 -10.29
C VAL A 316 -9.57 3.74 -11.69
N TRP A 317 -10.47 4.09 -12.62
CA TRP A 317 -10.06 4.54 -13.95
C TRP A 317 -9.22 5.83 -13.92
N GLY A 318 -9.59 6.77 -13.05
CA GLY A 318 -8.83 8.02 -12.85
C GLY A 318 -7.41 7.77 -12.34
N ASN A 319 -7.27 6.93 -11.29
CA ASN A 319 -5.97 6.50 -10.77
C ASN A 319 -5.15 5.77 -11.84
N THR A 320 -5.76 4.83 -12.57
CA THR A 320 -5.12 4.13 -13.69
C THR A 320 -4.58 5.07 -14.76
N ALA A 321 -5.31 6.15 -15.07
CA ALA A 321 -4.85 7.15 -16.03
C ALA A 321 -3.61 7.92 -15.54
N LEU A 322 -3.57 8.28 -14.25
CA LEU A 322 -2.40 8.91 -13.62
C LEU A 322 -1.21 7.94 -13.56
N MET A 323 -1.44 6.70 -13.14
CA MET A 323 -0.41 5.65 -13.14
C MET A 323 0.24 5.50 -14.51
N ARG A 324 -0.54 5.48 -15.59
CA ARG A 324 -0.01 5.38 -16.96
C ARG A 324 0.85 6.58 -17.38
N ILE A 325 0.63 7.75 -16.82
CA ILE A 325 1.47 8.92 -17.08
C ILE A 325 2.81 8.76 -16.34
N LEU A 326 2.80 8.40 -15.06
CA LEU A 326 4.01 8.12 -14.29
C LEU A 326 4.81 6.95 -14.86
N GLN A 327 4.13 5.92 -15.30
CA GLN A 327 4.76 4.71 -15.85
C GLN A 327 5.49 4.92 -17.20
N LYS A 328 5.46 6.11 -17.75
CA LYS A 328 6.33 6.45 -18.89
C LYS A 328 7.79 6.63 -18.48
N ASP A 329 7.99 7.06 -17.27
CA ASP A 329 9.31 7.36 -16.71
C ASP A 329 9.82 6.17 -15.86
N VAL A 330 8.95 5.61 -15.00
CA VAL A 330 9.28 4.61 -13.98
C VAL A 330 8.14 3.58 -13.88
N PRO A 331 8.42 2.27 -13.72
CA PRO A 331 7.39 1.28 -13.43
C PRO A 331 6.58 1.63 -12.19
N MET A 332 5.34 1.16 -12.10
CA MET A 332 4.45 1.45 -10.99
C MET A 332 3.64 0.22 -10.58
N ILE A 333 3.50 0.00 -9.27
CA ILE A 333 2.65 -1.03 -8.69
C ILE A 333 1.47 -0.41 -7.92
N VAL A 334 0.46 -1.22 -7.67
CA VAL A 334 -0.56 -0.96 -6.63
C VAL A 334 -0.19 -1.84 -5.42
N GLY A 335 0.61 -1.28 -4.49
CA GLY A 335 1.16 -2.04 -3.37
C GLY A 335 0.15 -2.36 -2.29
N GLU A 336 -0.96 -1.60 -2.24
CA GLU A 336 -2.08 -1.94 -1.37
C GLU A 336 -3.43 -1.66 -2.03
N TRP A 337 -4.31 -2.65 -1.94
CA TRP A 337 -5.70 -2.58 -2.33
C TRP A 337 -6.53 -3.65 -1.64
N SER A 338 -7.85 -3.48 -1.58
CA SER A 338 -8.78 -4.51 -1.13
C SER A 338 -10.19 -4.26 -1.67
N LEU A 339 -11.06 -5.27 -1.59
CA LEU A 339 -12.45 -5.15 -2.01
C LEU A 339 -13.34 -4.41 -1.00
N VAL A 340 -12.79 -3.99 0.14
CA VAL A 340 -13.56 -3.30 1.17
C VAL A 340 -14.10 -1.97 0.67
N ASN A 341 -15.41 -1.80 0.80
CA ASN A 341 -16.09 -0.56 0.48
C ASN A 341 -17.34 -0.38 1.36
N ASN A 342 -17.65 0.88 1.67
CA ASN A 342 -18.82 1.22 2.49
C ASN A 342 -20.14 0.99 1.75
N TYR A 343 -20.12 1.06 0.40
CA TYR A 343 -21.34 0.86 -0.41
C TYR A 343 -21.90 -0.55 -0.19
N THR A 344 -21.08 -1.58 -0.28
CA THR A 344 -21.48 -2.96 -0.02
C THR A 344 -22.02 -3.13 1.38
N MET A 345 -21.31 -2.59 2.38
CA MET A 345 -21.70 -2.74 3.79
C MET A 345 -23.02 -2.03 4.13
N ARG A 346 -23.28 -0.87 3.53
CA ARG A 346 -24.44 -0.01 3.89
C ARG A 346 -25.65 -0.24 3.01
N ASN A 347 -25.47 -0.58 1.75
CA ASN A 347 -26.54 -0.57 0.75
C ASN A 347 -26.96 -1.96 0.27
N ILE A 348 -26.10 -2.97 0.39
CA ILE A 348 -26.38 -4.33 -0.07
C ILE A 348 -26.71 -5.24 1.12
N ARG A 349 -27.91 -5.85 1.13
CA ARG A 349 -28.39 -6.67 2.24
C ARG A 349 -28.23 -8.16 1.99
N GLY A 350 -28.42 -8.61 0.75
CA GLY A 350 -28.32 -10.02 0.36
C GLY A 350 -26.87 -10.47 0.22
N GLN A 351 -26.55 -11.71 0.64
CA GLN A 351 -25.19 -12.26 0.48
C GLN A 351 -24.82 -12.40 -1.00
N SER A 352 -25.68 -12.99 -1.81
CA SER A 352 -25.45 -13.15 -3.25
C SER A 352 -25.21 -11.82 -3.98
N GLU A 353 -25.94 -10.75 -3.60
CA GLU A 353 -25.75 -9.42 -4.17
C GLU A 353 -24.40 -8.80 -3.74
N ARG A 354 -23.93 -9.11 -2.53
CA ARG A 354 -22.60 -8.70 -2.04
C ARG A 354 -21.51 -9.42 -2.80
N ASP A 355 -21.64 -10.74 -2.98
CA ASP A 355 -20.68 -11.55 -3.71
C ASP A 355 -20.57 -11.07 -5.16
N GLU A 356 -21.70 -10.81 -5.83
CA GLU A 356 -21.74 -10.23 -7.17
C GLU A 356 -21.05 -8.86 -7.25
N TYR A 357 -21.22 -8.03 -6.22
CA TYR A 357 -20.61 -6.71 -6.20
C TYR A 357 -19.11 -6.75 -5.90
N TYR A 358 -18.67 -7.62 -5.00
CA TYR A 358 -17.22 -7.81 -4.75
C TYR A 358 -16.53 -8.39 -5.98
N SER A 359 -17.13 -9.38 -6.65
CA SER A 359 -16.60 -9.90 -7.92
C SER A 359 -16.52 -8.81 -8.99
N TYR A 360 -17.56 -7.97 -9.10
CA TYR A 360 -17.53 -6.81 -10.01
C TYR A 360 -16.38 -5.84 -9.70
N CYS A 361 -16.16 -5.51 -8.43
CA CYS A 361 -15.04 -4.65 -8.03
C CYS A 361 -13.70 -5.30 -8.38
N ALA A 362 -13.52 -6.58 -8.05
CA ALA A 362 -12.31 -7.33 -8.36
C ALA A 362 -12.00 -7.35 -9.85
N ASP A 363 -12.98 -7.75 -10.68
CA ASP A 363 -12.82 -7.81 -12.13
C ASP A 363 -12.45 -6.43 -12.71
N MET A 364 -13.08 -5.38 -12.23
CA MET A 364 -12.85 -4.01 -12.68
C MET A 364 -11.46 -3.51 -12.29
N GLU A 365 -11.04 -3.72 -11.04
CA GLU A 365 -9.73 -3.28 -10.52
C GLU A 365 -8.60 -4.06 -11.18
N LEU A 366 -8.67 -5.38 -11.22
CA LEU A 366 -7.65 -6.24 -11.82
C LEU A 366 -7.51 -5.99 -13.32
N ASP A 367 -8.61 -5.90 -14.10
CA ASP A 367 -8.57 -5.62 -15.55
C ASP A 367 -7.89 -4.27 -15.86
N LEU A 368 -8.09 -3.26 -15.02
CA LEU A 368 -7.46 -1.96 -15.21
C LEU A 368 -5.98 -1.96 -14.82
N TRP A 369 -5.60 -2.63 -13.74
CA TRP A 369 -4.22 -2.66 -13.27
C TRP A 369 -3.33 -3.58 -14.11
N GLU A 370 -3.80 -4.73 -14.55
CA GLU A 370 -3.08 -5.60 -15.51
C GLU A 370 -2.76 -4.90 -16.84
N ARG A 371 -3.59 -3.92 -17.23
CA ARG A 371 -3.33 -3.13 -18.44
C ARG A 371 -2.35 -1.97 -18.23
N CYS A 372 -2.12 -1.59 -17.00
CA CYS A 372 -1.22 -0.49 -16.72
C CYS A 372 -0.31 -0.83 -15.55
N GLY A 373 0.29 -0.82 -14.86
CA GLY A 373 1.09 -1.16 -13.72
C GLY A 373 1.99 -2.37 -13.95
N ALA A 374 2.93 -2.53 -13.06
CA ALA A 374 3.78 -3.72 -12.98
C ALA A 374 3.12 -4.85 -12.20
N GLY A 375 2.03 -4.53 -11.49
CA GLY A 375 1.25 -5.49 -10.73
C GLY A 375 0.51 -4.89 -9.55
N TYR A 376 0.03 -5.76 -8.68
CA TYR A 376 -0.84 -5.40 -7.56
C TYR A 376 -0.66 -6.34 -6.38
N ILE A 377 -0.83 -5.81 -5.15
CA ILE A 377 -0.59 -6.54 -3.89
C ILE A 377 -1.78 -6.30 -2.95
N TYR A 378 -2.53 -7.37 -2.63
CA TYR A 378 -3.76 -7.29 -1.83
C TYR A 378 -3.46 -7.03 -0.35
N TRP A 379 -4.20 -6.14 0.28
CA TRP A 379 -4.17 -5.92 1.72
C TRP A 379 -5.39 -6.57 2.38
N SER A 380 -5.21 -7.68 3.10
CA SER A 380 -4.00 -8.39 3.48
C SER A 380 -4.20 -9.90 3.29
N TYR A 381 -3.17 -10.72 3.39
CA TYR A 381 -3.26 -12.16 3.23
C TYR A 381 -4.29 -12.78 4.16
N LYS A 382 -4.17 -12.55 5.49
CA LYS A 382 -5.12 -13.01 6.50
C LYS A 382 -5.21 -12.07 7.69
N LEU A 383 -6.22 -12.26 8.52
CA LEU A 383 -6.48 -11.53 9.76
C LEU A 383 -6.44 -12.47 10.96
N GLY A 384 -6.12 -11.93 12.15
CA GLY A 384 -6.09 -12.68 13.41
C GLY A 384 -7.48 -12.99 13.96
N GLU A 385 -7.51 -13.87 14.96
CA GLU A 385 -8.74 -14.19 15.68
C GLU A 385 -9.34 -12.94 16.35
N GLY A 386 -10.65 -12.87 16.39
CA GLY A 386 -11.34 -11.73 17.02
C GLY A 386 -11.33 -10.45 16.21
N SER A 387 -10.77 -10.42 14.98
CA SER A 387 -10.81 -9.23 14.11
C SER A 387 -12.23 -8.69 13.83
N GLY A 388 -13.26 -9.38 14.36
CA GLY A 388 -14.66 -8.94 14.45
C GLY A 388 -15.38 -8.82 13.12
N ARG A 389 -14.74 -9.22 12.04
CA ARG A 389 -15.27 -9.03 10.69
C ARG A 389 -15.91 -10.28 10.11
N GLY A 390 -15.84 -11.41 10.82
CA GLY A 390 -16.57 -12.64 10.51
C GLY A 390 -16.13 -13.31 9.21
N ARG A 391 -16.79 -14.39 8.84
CA ARG A 391 -16.63 -15.00 7.51
C ARG A 391 -17.09 -14.02 6.43
N ASN A 392 -16.40 -14.00 5.30
CA ASN A 392 -16.61 -13.12 4.16
C ASN A 392 -16.08 -11.68 4.41
N ASN A 393 -14.85 -11.60 4.82
CA ASN A 393 -14.16 -10.35 5.09
C ASN A 393 -13.33 -9.90 3.87
N ALA A 394 -13.79 -8.86 3.22
CA ALA A 394 -13.11 -8.32 2.04
C ALA A 394 -11.77 -7.61 2.34
N TRP A 395 -11.30 -7.58 3.57
CA TRP A 395 -9.90 -7.26 3.92
C TRP A 395 -8.98 -8.48 3.80
N GLU A 396 -9.54 -9.69 3.83
CA GLU A 396 -8.79 -10.92 3.87
C GLU A 396 -8.74 -11.58 2.49
N PHE A 397 -7.52 -11.82 1.98
CA PHE A 397 -7.32 -12.42 0.67
C PHE A 397 -7.84 -13.86 0.62
N ILE A 398 -7.58 -14.64 1.69
CA ILE A 398 -8.06 -16.03 1.79
C ILE A 398 -9.59 -16.07 1.64
N ASP A 399 -10.31 -15.27 2.42
CA ASP A 399 -11.77 -15.17 2.33
C ASP A 399 -12.23 -14.73 0.92
N SER A 400 -11.51 -13.79 0.29
CA SER A 400 -11.83 -13.29 -1.05
C SER A 400 -11.68 -14.36 -2.13
N VAL A 401 -10.66 -15.23 -2.01
CA VAL A 401 -10.45 -16.38 -2.90
C VAL A 401 -11.46 -17.49 -2.62
N GLU A 402 -11.70 -17.83 -1.36
CA GLU A 402 -12.65 -18.91 -0.98
C GLU A 402 -14.10 -18.56 -1.39
N ASN A 403 -14.47 -17.29 -1.34
CA ASN A 403 -15.78 -16.82 -1.82
C ASN A 403 -15.86 -16.67 -3.35
N GLY A 404 -14.76 -16.85 -4.06
CA GLY A 404 -14.69 -16.74 -5.51
C GLY A 404 -14.77 -15.30 -6.02
N TRP A 405 -14.46 -14.31 -5.19
CA TRP A 405 -14.44 -12.90 -5.61
C TRP A 405 -13.18 -12.57 -6.40
N ILE A 406 -12.04 -13.19 -6.05
CA ILE A 406 -10.74 -12.98 -6.67
C ILE A 406 -10.16 -14.33 -7.11
N SER A 407 -9.42 -14.30 -8.25
CA SER A 407 -8.55 -15.41 -8.67
C SER A 407 -7.29 -14.84 -9.30
N PHE A 408 -6.13 -15.29 -8.83
CA PHE A 408 -4.82 -14.95 -9.43
C PHE A 408 -4.34 -16.05 -10.41
N LYS A 409 -5.11 -17.12 -10.56
CA LYS A 409 -4.86 -18.22 -11.52
C LYS A 409 -5.39 -17.91 -12.90
#